data_e391f4abe764aa8e114349b2fdd77a86
#
_entry.id   e391f4abe764aa8e114349b2fdd77a86
#
_cell.length_a   1.000
_cell.length_b   1.000
_cell.length_c   1.000
_cell.angle_alpha   90.00
_cell.angle_beta   90.00
_cell.angle_gamma   90.00
#
_symmetry.space_group_name_H-M   'P 1'
#
loop_
_entity.id
_entity.type
_entity.pdbx_description
1 polymer ?
#
loop_
_entity_poly.entity_id
_entity_poly.type
_entity_poly.pdbx_seq_one_letter_code
_entity_poly.pdbx_strand_id
1 'polypeptide(L)'
;GDEVIVPANTYIATILAITENRLTPILVDSDKKSYNLDPNKAEQAVNNKTKAILPVHLYGQIADMPAIIDIANRHNLLVLEDSAQAHGASINGKKTGNWGDASAFSFYPGKNLGALGDAGAVTTNDEQLAQTIRTISNYGNQEKYKNIYQGVNSRLDEIQAAMLRVKL
;
A
#
# COMPACT_ATOMS: atom_id res chain seq x y z
N GLY A 1 -17.00 -12.97 0.32
CA GLY A 1 -16.15 -11.83 0.13
C GLY A 1 -14.84 -12.23 -0.51
N ASP A 2 -14.29 -11.28 -1.26
CA ASP A 2 -12.97 -11.45 -1.84
C ASP A 2 -11.89 -11.42 -0.75
N GLU A 3 -10.78 -12.10 -1.00
CA GLU A 3 -9.71 -12.30 -0.05
C GLU A 3 -8.45 -11.55 -0.46
N VAL A 4 -7.71 -11.02 0.54
CA VAL A 4 -6.43 -10.34 0.36
C VAL A 4 -5.38 -11.02 1.24
N ILE A 5 -4.33 -11.53 0.64
CA ILE A 5 -3.19 -12.12 1.35
C ILE A 5 -2.33 -11.00 1.93
N VAL A 6 -1.99 -11.11 3.23
CA VAL A 6 -1.26 -10.09 3.98
C VAL A 6 -0.39 -10.73 5.06
N PRO A 7 0.79 -10.17 5.41
CA PRO A 7 1.61 -10.73 6.48
C PRO A 7 0.94 -10.61 7.85
N ALA A 8 1.00 -11.67 8.65
CA ALA A 8 0.37 -11.74 9.97
C ALA A 8 1.01 -10.80 11.01
N ASN A 9 2.26 -10.37 10.82
CA ASN A 9 3.02 -9.52 11.73
C ASN A 9 3.01 -8.04 11.36
N THR A 10 2.05 -7.59 10.52
CA THR A 10 1.93 -6.18 10.14
C THR A 10 1.27 -5.34 11.23
N TYR A 11 1.39 -4.01 11.08
CA TYR A 11 0.62 -3.06 11.89
C TYR A 11 -0.87 -3.16 11.55
N ILE A 12 -1.72 -2.97 12.55
CA ILE A 12 -3.17 -3.16 12.41
C ILE A 12 -3.81 -2.33 11.27
N ALA A 13 -3.24 -1.17 10.92
CA ALA A 13 -3.77 -0.33 9.85
C ALA A 13 -3.83 -1.05 8.49
N THR A 14 -2.85 -1.91 8.19
CA THR A 14 -2.85 -2.73 6.97
C THR A 14 -4.07 -3.66 6.93
N ILE A 15 -4.40 -4.27 8.07
CA ILE A 15 -5.56 -5.16 8.20
C ILE A 15 -6.87 -4.37 8.11
N LEU A 16 -6.94 -3.22 8.77
CA LEU A 16 -8.12 -2.34 8.74
C LEU A 16 -8.40 -1.86 7.31
N ALA A 17 -7.38 -1.54 6.53
CA ALA A 17 -7.56 -1.16 5.12
C ALA A 17 -8.29 -2.25 4.30
N ILE A 18 -8.09 -3.53 4.63
CA ILE A 18 -8.77 -4.66 3.99
C ILE A 18 -10.21 -4.76 4.52
N THR A 19 -10.39 -4.78 5.84
CA THR A 19 -11.69 -5.04 6.47
C THR A 19 -12.69 -3.90 6.27
N GLU A 20 -12.25 -2.64 6.28
CA GLU A 20 -13.10 -1.47 5.99
C GLU A 20 -13.68 -1.52 4.56
N ASN A 21 -12.99 -2.19 3.63
CA ASN A 21 -13.51 -2.46 2.30
C ASN A 21 -14.34 -3.75 2.21
N ARG A 22 -14.73 -4.36 3.35
CA ARG A 22 -15.51 -5.60 3.44
C ARG A 22 -14.83 -6.80 2.76
N LEU A 23 -13.51 -6.74 2.65
CA LEU A 23 -12.67 -7.83 2.16
C LEU A 23 -12.20 -8.68 3.35
N THR A 24 -11.75 -9.89 3.08
CA THR A 24 -11.27 -10.83 4.09
C THR A 24 -9.74 -10.88 4.08
N PRO A 25 -9.05 -10.48 5.16
CA PRO A 25 -7.59 -10.65 5.24
C PRO A 25 -7.24 -12.12 5.45
N ILE A 26 -6.35 -12.64 4.62
CA ILE A 26 -5.75 -13.96 4.78
C ILE A 26 -4.35 -13.77 5.34
N LEU A 27 -4.20 -14.04 6.64
CA LEU A 27 -2.96 -13.83 7.37
C LEU A 27 -1.97 -14.93 7.04
N VAL A 28 -0.80 -14.55 6.57
CA VAL A 28 0.31 -15.45 6.21
C VAL A 28 1.53 -15.14 7.07
N ASP A 29 2.15 -16.17 7.63
CA ASP A 29 3.36 -16.01 8.42
C ASP A 29 4.50 -15.43 7.59
N SER A 30 5.28 -14.56 8.23
CA SER A 30 6.49 -13.99 7.64
C SER A 30 7.63 -15.01 7.52
N ASP A 31 8.57 -14.71 6.65
CA ASP A 31 9.88 -15.36 6.62
C ASP A 31 10.66 -15.01 7.88
N LYS A 32 11.32 -16.01 8.49
CA LYS A 32 12.00 -15.85 9.79
C LYS A 32 13.26 -14.99 9.75
N LYS A 33 13.82 -14.75 8.56
CA LYS A 33 15.06 -13.97 8.41
C LYS A 33 14.77 -12.52 8.06
N SER A 34 13.84 -12.30 7.14
CA SER A 34 13.48 -10.97 6.65
C SER A 34 12.35 -10.31 7.44
N TYR A 35 11.53 -11.09 8.15
CA TYR A 35 10.28 -10.68 8.79
C TYR A 35 9.23 -10.13 7.81
N ASN A 36 9.48 -10.18 6.52
CA ASN A 36 8.53 -9.85 5.47
C ASN A 36 7.68 -11.06 5.07
N LEU A 37 6.63 -10.82 4.30
CA LEU A 37 5.75 -11.87 3.77
C LEU A 37 6.59 -12.97 3.10
N ASP A 38 6.39 -14.23 3.51
CA ASP A 38 7.00 -15.39 2.89
C ASP A 38 6.28 -15.70 1.56
N PRO A 39 6.95 -15.55 0.39
CA PRO A 39 6.29 -15.77 -0.90
C PRO A 39 5.76 -17.18 -1.08
N ASN A 40 6.46 -18.20 -0.57
CA ASN A 40 6.02 -19.60 -0.70
C ASN A 40 4.72 -19.85 0.07
N LYS A 41 4.63 -19.32 1.27
CA LYS A 41 3.41 -19.40 2.09
C LYS A 41 2.28 -18.56 1.50
N ALA A 42 2.61 -17.40 0.95
CA ALA A 42 1.63 -16.56 0.25
C ALA A 42 1.02 -17.33 -0.93
N GLU A 43 1.83 -17.98 -1.74
CA GLU A 43 1.34 -18.78 -2.86
C GLU A 43 0.47 -19.95 -2.41
N GLN A 44 0.85 -20.65 -1.33
CA GLN A 44 0.05 -21.76 -0.77
C GLN A 44 -1.32 -21.29 -0.27
N ALA A 45 -1.47 -20.00 0.10
CA ALA A 45 -2.71 -19.43 0.56
C ALA A 45 -3.63 -18.95 -0.57
N VAL A 46 -3.14 -18.92 -1.82
CA VAL A 46 -3.93 -18.50 -2.99
C VAL A 46 -5.06 -19.49 -3.25
N ASN A 47 -6.25 -18.98 -3.45
CA ASN A 47 -7.43 -19.75 -3.82
C ASN A 47 -8.36 -18.92 -4.75
N ASN A 48 -9.51 -19.47 -5.13
CA ASN A 48 -10.44 -18.82 -6.07
C ASN A 48 -11.08 -17.53 -5.60
N LYS A 49 -10.99 -17.20 -4.32
CA LYS A 49 -11.47 -15.92 -3.73
C LYS A 49 -10.36 -14.89 -3.61
N THR A 50 -9.10 -15.29 -3.73
CA THR A 50 -7.98 -14.36 -3.64
C THR A 50 -8.01 -13.37 -4.78
N LYS A 51 -7.90 -12.07 -4.47
CA LYS A 51 -7.90 -10.99 -5.47
C LYS A 51 -6.64 -10.14 -5.41
N ALA A 52 -5.97 -10.11 -4.26
CA ALA A 52 -4.77 -9.30 -4.11
C ALA A 52 -3.79 -9.91 -3.11
N ILE A 53 -2.53 -9.50 -3.25
CA ILE A 53 -1.48 -9.68 -2.26
C ILE A 53 -1.09 -8.28 -1.77
N LEU A 54 -1.00 -8.10 -0.44
CA LEU A 54 -0.62 -6.84 0.19
C LEU A 54 0.67 -7.06 1.01
N PRO A 55 1.86 -7.05 0.35
CA PRO A 55 3.13 -7.11 1.07
C PRO A 55 3.36 -5.83 1.86
N VAL A 56 4.01 -5.97 3.01
CA VAL A 56 4.47 -4.87 3.85
C VAL A 56 6.00 -4.85 3.82
N HIS A 57 6.59 -3.71 3.56
CA HIS A 57 8.05 -3.52 3.58
C HIS A 57 8.51 -3.17 5.00
N LEU A 58 8.51 -4.19 5.86
CA LEU A 58 8.67 -4.03 7.30
C LEU A 58 10.09 -3.57 7.66
N TYR A 59 10.19 -2.64 8.61
CA TYR A 59 11.46 -2.09 9.12
C TYR A 59 12.35 -1.43 8.05
N GLY A 60 11.77 -1.01 6.93
CA GLY A 60 12.52 -0.39 5.83
C GLY A 60 13.17 -1.39 4.88
N GLN A 61 12.94 -2.69 5.07
CA GLN A 61 13.41 -3.75 4.19
C GLN A 61 12.30 -4.13 3.20
N ILE A 62 12.61 -4.09 1.90
CA ILE A 62 11.65 -4.48 0.87
C ILE A 62 11.38 -5.99 0.97
N ALA A 63 10.10 -6.39 0.90
CA ALA A 63 9.69 -7.77 0.71
C ALA A 63 10.26 -8.33 -0.60
N ASP A 64 10.30 -9.64 -0.76
CA ASP A 64 10.74 -10.26 -2.00
C ASP A 64 9.76 -9.98 -3.15
N MET A 65 9.77 -8.73 -3.62
CA MET A 65 8.86 -8.25 -4.65
C MET A 65 8.98 -9.00 -5.98
N PRO A 66 10.19 -9.40 -6.45
CA PRO A 66 10.29 -10.24 -7.63
C PRO A 66 9.46 -11.53 -7.53
N ALA A 67 9.57 -12.25 -6.41
CA ALA A 67 8.80 -13.49 -6.19
C ALA A 67 7.30 -13.20 -6.04
N ILE A 68 6.92 -12.14 -5.31
CA ILE A 68 5.52 -11.76 -5.10
C ILE A 68 4.85 -11.37 -6.43
N ILE A 69 5.52 -10.59 -7.28
CA ILE A 69 5.00 -10.19 -8.60
C ILE A 69 4.85 -11.40 -9.52
N ASP A 70 5.80 -12.35 -9.48
CA ASP A 70 5.70 -13.59 -10.24
C ASP A 70 4.46 -14.40 -9.84
N ILE A 71 4.22 -14.55 -8.54
CA ILE A 71 3.00 -15.21 -8.00
C ILE A 71 1.75 -14.47 -8.47
N ALA A 72 1.71 -13.15 -8.30
CA ALA A 72 0.57 -12.34 -8.69
C ALA A 72 0.23 -12.49 -10.18
N ASN A 73 1.24 -12.46 -11.04
CA ASN A 73 1.07 -12.65 -12.48
C ASN A 73 0.52 -14.06 -12.83
N ARG A 74 1.05 -15.11 -12.19
CA ARG A 74 0.58 -16.49 -12.44
C ARG A 74 -0.87 -16.72 -12.02
N HIS A 75 -1.31 -16.02 -11.00
CA HIS A 75 -2.65 -16.16 -10.41
C HIS A 75 -3.60 -15.00 -10.76
N ASN A 76 -3.18 -14.07 -11.60
CA ASN A 76 -3.95 -12.87 -11.98
C ASN A 76 -4.46 -12.07 -10.77
N LEU A 77 -3.54 -11.77 -9.84
CA LEU A 77 -3.81 -11.04 -8.60
C LEU A 77 -3.26 -9.60 -8.69
N LEU A 78 -3.91 -8.69 -8.00
CA LEU A 78 -3.40 -7.34 -7.78
C LEU A 78 -2.32 -7.34 -6.68
N VAL A 79 -1.39 -6.39 -6.75
CA VAL A 79 -0.38 -6.18 -5.71
C VAL A 79 -0.46 -4.76 -5.19
N LEU A 80 -0.71 -4.62 -3.89
CA LEU A 80 -0.71 -3.34 -3.18
C LEU A 80 0.45 -3.32 -2.18
N GLU A 81 1.36 -2.35 -2.30
CA GLU A 81 2.50 -2.26 -1.38
C GLU A 81 2.14 -1.42 -0.15
N ASP A 82 2.40 -1.92 1.05
CA ASP A 82 2.49 -1.09 2.25
C ASP A 82 3.94 -0.65 2.44
N SER A 83 4.23 0.58 2.04
CA SER A 83 5.55 1.21 2.11
C SER A 83 5.69 2.19 3.29
N ALA A 84 4.82 2.09 4.29
CA ALA A 84 4.76 3.02 5.42
C ALA A 84 6.06 3.11 6.23
N GLN A 85 6.96 2.13 6.14
CA GLN A 85 8.26 2.10 6.83
C GLN A 85 9.46 2.12 5.88
N ALA A 86 9.26 2.17 4.56
CA ALA A 86 10.31 1.87 3.58
C ALA A 86 10.53 2.99 2.55
N HIS A 87 10.43 4.25 3.00
CA HIS A 87 10.69 5.41 2.15
C HIS A 87 12.10 5.34 1.55
N GLY A 88 12.17 5.35 0.20
CA GLY A 88 13.43 5.34 -0.54
C GLY A 88 14.16 3.99 -0.61
N ALA A 89 13.66 2.94 0.06
CA ALA A 89 14.23 1.60 -0.06
C ALA A 89 14.13 1.06 -1.49
N SER A 90 15.09 0.24 -1.94
CA SER A 90 15.14 -0.28 -3.30
C SER A 90 15.77 -1.66 -3.40
N ILE A 91 15.35 -2.44 -4.40
CA ILE A 91 16.01 -3.67 -4.85
C ILE A 91 16.42 -3.45 -6.31
N ASN A 92 17.70 -3.65 -6.62
CA ASN A 92 18.24 -3.49 -7.98
C ASN A 92 17.88 -2.13 -8.64
N GLY A 93 17.87 -1.06 -7.83
CA GLY A 93 17.52 0.28 -8.29
C GLY A 93 16.01 0.58 -8.42
N LYS A 94 15.13 -0.42 -8.28
CA LYS A 94 13.69 -0.23 -8.28
C LYS A 94 13.18 0.02 -6.88
N LYS A 95 12.63 1.22 -6.63
CA LYS A 95 12.19 1.68 -5.31
C LYS A 95 10.86 1.05 -4.90
N THR A 96 10.61 0.99 -3.58
CA THR A 96 9.25 0.78 -3.04
C THR A 96 8.29 1.79 -3.64
N GLY A 97 7.04 1.38 -3.80
CA GLY A 97 6.03 2.21 -4.43
C GLY A 97 6.01 2.16 -5.96
N ASN A 98 6.85 1.31 -6.55
CA ASN A 98 6.92 1.14 -8.00
C ASN A 98 6.86 -0.34 -8.45
N TRP A 99 6.55 -1.26 -7.53
CA TRP A 99 6.52 -2.69 -7.84
C TRP A 99 5.12 -3.20 -8.16
N GLY A 100 4.15 -2.85 -7.33
CA GLY A 100 2.75 -3.27 -7.46
C GLY A 100 1.90 -2.30 -8.29
N ASP A 101 0.60 -2.54 -8.28
CA ASP A 101 -0.41 -1.70 -8.94
C ASP A 101 -0.55 -0.34 -8.24
N ALA A 102 -0.41 -0.34 -6.91
CA ALA A 102 -0.35 0.86 -6.10
C ALA A 102 0.46 0.62 -4.82
N SER A 103 0.90 1.71 -4.19
CA SER A 103 1.56 1.66 -2.90
C SER A 103 1.12 2.80 -1.99
N ALA A 104 0.99 2.52 -0.69
CA ALA A 104 0.68 3.48 0.33
C ALA A 104 1.91 3.81 1.19
N PHE A 105 2.15 5.10 1.39
CA PHE A 105 3.18 5.65 2.25
C PHE A 105 2.56 6.38 3.43
N SER A 106 3.13 6.22 4.61
CA SER A 106 2.76 7.01 5.79
C SER A 106 3.83 8.07 6.06
N PHE A 107 3.39 9.30 6.28
CA PHE A 107 4.24 10.38 6.76
C PHE A 107 3.88 10.76 8.20
N TYR A 108 3.32 9.83 8.98
CA TYR A 108 3.13 10.02 10.42
C TYR A 108 4.43 10.51 11.06
N PRO A 109 4.41 11.42 12.05
CA PRO A 109 5.62 12.09 12.59
C PRO A 109 6.77 11.17 12.97
N GLY A 110 6.48 9.95 13.42
CA GLY A 110 7.49 8.93 13.79
C GLY A 110 8.10 8.15 12.63
N LYS A 111 7.69 8.41 11.38
CA LYS A 111 8.25 7.72 10.20
C LYS A 111 9.57 8.36 9.76
N ASN A 112 10.36 7.63 8.94
CA ASN A 112 11.62 8.11 8.38
C ASN A 112 11.48 9.46 7.69
N LEU A 113 10.42 9.61 6.90
CA LEU A 113 9.97 10.86 6.33
C LEU A 113 8.65 11.21 7.04
N GLY A 114 8.75 11.96 8.15
CA GLY A 114 7.61 12.33 8.98
C GLY A 114 7.20 13.79 8.80
N ALA A 115 5.90 14.01 8.68
CA ALA A 115 5.28 15.33 8.72
C ALA A 115 5.11 15.82 10.18
N LEU A 116 4.46 16.95 10.40
CA LEU A 116 4.15 17.49 11.73
C LEU A 116 2.84 16.94 12.32
N GLY A 117 2.13 16.10 11.58
CA GLY A 117 0.89 15.44 11.94
C GLY A 117 0.59 14.28 11.00
N ASP A 118 -0.65 13.78 11.02
CA ASP A 118 -1.05 12.70 10.12
C ASP A 118 -0.93 13.15 8.65
N ALA A 119 -0.24 12.32 7.86
CA ALA A 119 -0.02 12.55 6.45
C ALA A 119 0.34 11.23 5.75
N GLY A 120 0.14 11.17 4.45
CA GLY A 120 0.49 10.02 3.63
C GLY A 120 0.42 10.34 2.15
N ALA A 121 0.82 9.38 1.34
CA ALA A 121 0.72 9.44 -0.10
C ALA A 121 0.43 8.05 -0.68
N VAL A 122 -0.11 8.05 -1.89
CA VAL A 122 -0.25 6.85 -2.72
C VAL A 122 0.56 7.05 -3.99
N THR A 123 1.28 6.03 -4.42
CA THR A 123 1.94 6.00 -5.72
C THR A 123 1.33 4.91 -6.60
N THR A 124 1.22 5.16 -7.89
CA THR A 124 0.78 4.21 -8.91
C THR A 124 1.28 4.65 -10.27
N ASN A 125 1.46 3.70 -11.18
CA ASN A 125 1.75 3.96 -12.60
C ASN A 125 0.48 3.97 -13.46
N ASP A 126 -0.69 3.71 -12.87
CA ASP A 126 -1.99 3.79 -13.53
C ASP A 126 -2.58 5.20 -13.35
N GLU A 127 -2.66 5.94 -14.46
CA GLU A 127 -3.18 7.32 -14.47
C GLU A 127 -4.67 7.39 -14.07
N GLN A 128 -5.47 6.40 -14.49
CA GLN A 128 -6.89 6.35 -14.15
C GLN A 128 -7.08 6.08 -12.66
N LEU A 129 -6.31 5.15 -12.08
CA LEU A 129 -6.31 4.88 -10.65
C LEU A 129 -5.85 6.12 -9.86
N ALA A 130 -4.79 6.80 -10.31
CA ALA A 130 -4.32 8.04 -9.68
C ALA A 130 -5.41 9.13 -9.66
N GLN A 131 -6.12 9.31 -10.77
CA GLN A 131 -7.22 10.27 -10.85
C GLN A 131 -8.39 9.88 -9.94
N THR A 132 -8.72 8.59 -9.89
CA THR A 132 -9.78 8.06 -9.01
C THR A 132 -9.44 8.31 -7.54
N ILE A 133 -8.20 8.02 -7.12
CA ILE A 133 -7.73 8.25 -5.75
C ILE A 133 -7.81 9.74 -5.40
N ARG A 134 -7.34 10.65 -6.27
CA ARG A 134 -7.46 12.11 -6.06
C ARG A 134 -8.91 12.54 -5.89
N THR A 135 -9.80 11.99 -6.67
CA THR A 135 -11.23 12.30 -6.60
C THR A 135 -11.84 11.82 -5.29
N ILE A 136 -11.60 10.57 -4.90
CA ILE A 136 -12.12 9.97 -3.65
C ILE A 136 -11.57 10.72 -2.43
N SER A 137 -10.28 11.05 -2.40
CA SER A 137 -9.65 11.77 -1.29
C SER A 137 -10.12 13.22 -1.13
N ASN A 138 -10.85 13.74 -2.11
CA ASN A 138 -11.43 15.08 -2.09
C ASN A 138 -12.97 15.05 -2.20
N TYR A 139 -13.61 14.34 -1.27
CA TYR A 139 -15.08 14.20 -1.19
C TYR A 139 -15.74 13.57 -2.43
N GLY A 140 -15.01 12.83 -3.27
CA GLY A 140 -15.51 12.31 -4.53
C GLY A 140 -15.66 13.38 -5.62
N ASN A 141 -15.02 14.53 -5.46
CA ASN A 141 -15.21 15.72 -6.29
C ASN A 141 -14.18 15.76 -7.42
N GLN A 142 -14.62 15.63 -8.64
CA GLN A 142 -13.79 15.76 -9.84
C GLN A 142 -13.72 17.23 -10.32
N GLU A 143 -14.84 17.93 -10.25
CA GLU A 143 -14.98 19.35 -10.52
C GLU A 143 -15.73 20.01 -9.36
N LYS A 144 -15.49 21.28 -9.12
CA LYS A 144 -16.15 22.02 -8.02
C LYS A 144 -17.66 21.78 -8.05
N TYR A 145 -18.19 21.23 -6.92
CA TYR A 145 -19.59 20.87 -6.73
C TYR A 145 -20.11 19.67 -7.56
N LYS A 146 -19.24 18.90 -8.20
CA LYS A 146 -19.62 17.66 -8.90
C LYS A 146 -18.99 16.45 -8.22
N ASN A 147 -19.72 15.81 -7.32
CA ASN A 147 -19.28 14.61 -6.61
C ASN A 147 -19.74 13.37 -7.41
N ILE A 148 -18.80 12.66 -8.00
CA ILE A 148 -19.06 11.46 -8.83
C ILE A 148 -18.85 10.16 -8.05
N TYR A 149 -18.14 10.24 -6.90
CA TYR A 149 -17.94 9.13 -5.99
C TYR A 149 -18.34 9.52 -4.57
N GLN A 150 -18.66 8.53 -3.76
CA GLN A 150 -18.71 8.71 -2.31
C GLN A 150 -17.27 8.75 -1.80
N GLY A 151 -16.78 9.94 -1.52
CA GLY A 151 -15.41 10.17 -1.08
C GLY A 151 -15.30 10.71 0.34
N VAL A 152 -14.09 10.96 0.76
CA VAL A 152 -13.72 11.48 2.08
C VAL A 152 -12.80 12.69 1.94
N ASN A 153 -12.57 13.41 3.02
CA ASN A 153 -11.47 14.36 3.08
C ASN A 153 -10.22 13.62 3.59
N SER A 154 -9.33 13.31 2.65
CA SER A 154 -8.03 12.67 2.94
C SER A 154 -6.97 13.32 2.07
N ARG A 155 -6.57 14.52 2.44
CA ARG A 155 -5.63 15.38 1.69
C ARG A 155 -4.37 15.60 2.52
N LEU A 156 -3.27 15.90 1.84
CA LEU A 156 -2.07 16.42 2.45
C LEU A 156 -2.12 17.96 2.40
N ASP A 157 -2.11 18.61 3.55
CA ASP A 157 -2.08 20.06 3.63
C ASP A 157 -0.75 20.61 3.11
N GLU A 158 -0.78 21.75 2.41
CA GLU A 158 0.38 22.35 1.76
C GLU A 158 1.49 22.70 2.76
N ILE A 159 1.14 23.06 3.99
CA ILE A 159 2.12 23.32 5.05
C ILE A 159 2.87 22.04 5.44
N GLN A 160 2.17 20.90 5.51
CA GLN A 160 2.78 19.59 5.76
C GLN A 160 3.68 19.18 4.58
N ALA A 161 3.22 19.38 3.35
CA ALA A 161 4.01 19.11 2.16
C ALA A 161 5.29 19.94 2.11
N ALA A 162 5.22 21.23 2.50
CA ALA A 162 6.38 22.11 2.58
C ALA A 162 7.42 21.60 3.58
N MET A 163 6.98 21.11 4.74
CA MET A 163 7.88 20.52 5.75
C MET A 163 8.52 19.22 5.27
N LEU A 164 7.76 18.36 4.60
CA LEU A 164 8.28 17.11 4.02
C LEU A 164 9.35 17.35 2.96
N ARG A 165 9.20 18.40 2.13
CA ARG A 165 10.17 18.76 1.08
C ARG A 165 11.58 19.06 1.61
N VAL A 166 11.72 19.45 2.88
CA VAL A 166 13.05 19.71 3.49
C VAL A 166 13.85 18.42 3.65
N LYS A 167 13.15 17.26 3.81
CA LYS A 167 13.78 15.97 4.03
C LYS A 167 13.78 15.07 2.77
N LEU A 168 12.99 15.41 1.78
CA LEU A 168 12.88 14.68 0.54
C LEU A 168 14.07 14.95 -0.37
#